data_3c3b0f78e1a3431a2b3dd84cfeec2b50
#
_entry.id   3c3b0f78e1a3431a2b3dd84cfeec2b50
#
_cell.length_a   1.000
_cell.length_b   1.000
_cell.length_c   1.000
_cell.angle_alpha   90.00
_cell.angle_beta   90.00
_cell.angle_gamma   90.00
#
_symmetry.space_group_name_H-M   'P 1'
#
loop_
_entity.id
_entity.type
_entity.pdbx_description
1 polymer ?
#
loop_
_entity_poly.entity_id
_entity_poly.type
_entity_poly.pdbx_seq_one_letter_code
_entity_poly.pdbx_strand_id
1 'polypeptide(L)'
;HAPVAPAVLRDGLPQHGVTVGLIALAFPQLHPDLAETAHHFLEIGLSWQGAALALLAGTAITLMTRMQAGAEDAPTRVAAAVAGAVVLGGGSLFHSVLDSVIMFGAIHSGAAGIDYLDWLGWIWWVIPLNILGGLLLTTGPRVLRSVEARD
;
A
#
# COMPACT_ATOMS: atom_id res chain seq x y z
N HIS A 1 -21.21 -23.15 18.24
CA HIS A 1 -20.17 -22.23 17.72
C HIS A 1 -20.57 -21.84 16.30
N ALA A 2 -21.24 -20.70 16.15
CA ALA A 2 -21.39 -20.06 14.84
C ALA A 2 -20.02 -19.53 14.40
N PRO A 3 -19.61 -19.70 13.13
CA PRO A 3 -18.39 -19.12 12.65
C PRO A 3 -18.54 -17.60 12.70
N VAL A 4 -17.65 -16.95 13.42
CA VAL A 4 -17.48 -15.50 13.37
C VAL A 4 -16.92 -15.20 11.98
N ALA A 5 -17.81 -15.04 11.00
CA ALA A 5 -17.45 -14.43 9.74
C ALA A 5 -16.87 -13.06 10.06
N PRO A 6 -15.72 -12.70 9.47
CA PRO A 6 -14.97 -11.55 9.91
C PRO A 6 -15.81 -10.28 9.74
N ALA A 7 -16.22 -9.69 10.84
CA ALA A 7 -16.90 -8.39 10.90
C ALA A 7 -16.13 -7.32 10.12
N VAL A 8 -14.81 -7.48 10.03
CA VAL A 8 -13.88 -6.63 9.26
C VAL A 8 -14.24 -6.54 7.77
N LEU A 9 -14.69 -7.65 7.15
CA LEU A 9 -15.10 -7.63 5.72
C LEU A 9 -16.49 -7.04 5.53
N ARG A 10 -17.36 -7.14 6.54
CA ARG A 10 -18.74 -6.66 6.45
C ARG A 10 -18.86 -5.16 6.71
N ASP A 11 -18.05 -4.62 7.62
CA ASP A 11 -18.16 -3.24 8.08
C ASP A 11 -17.03 -2.33 7.52
N GLY A 12 -15.92 -2.89 7.03
CA GLY A 12 -14.76 -2.14 6.57
C GLY A 12 -14.85 -1.65 5.12
N LEU A 13 -15.28 -2.48 4.19
CA LEU A 13 -15.33 -2.12 2.76
C LEU A 13 -16.29 -0.97 2.43
N PRO A 14 -17.54 -0.93 2.95
CA PRO A 14 -18.42 0.21 2.69
C PRO A 14 -17.92 1.50 3.32
N GLN A 15 -17.28 1.44 4.50
CA GLN A 15 -16.79 2.64 5.19
C GLN A 15 -15.62 3.30 4.44
N HIS A 16 -14.69 2.52 3.89
CA HIS A 16 -13.58 3.07 3.10
C HIS A 16 -14.07 3.71 1.80
N GLY A 17 -15.02 3.07 1.10
CA GLY A 17 -15.62 3.63 -0.11
C GLY A 17 -16.36 4.95 0.17
N VAL A 18 -17.13 5.00 1.26
CA VAL A 18 -17.83 6.23 1.69
C VAL A 18 -16.83 7.32 2.06
N THR A 19 -15.79 7.00 2.82
CA THR A 19 -14.76 7.97 3.22
C THR A 19 -14.02 8.55 2.01
N VAL A 20 -13.62 7.71 1.07
CA VAL A 20 -12.95 8.16 -0.17
C VAL A 20 -13.89 9.02 -1.01
N GLY A 21 -15.16 8.62 -1.15
CA GLY A 21 -16.18 9.40 -1.84
C GLY A 21 -16.42 10.77 -1.18
N LEU A 22 -16.46 10.83 0.15
CA LEU A 22 -16.59 12.09 0.89
C LEU A 22 -15.36 12.99 0.73
N ILE A 23 -14.14 12.43 0.73
CA ILE A 23 -12.91 13.20 0.47
C ILE A 23 -12.93 13.76 -0.95
N ALA A 24 -13.29 12.95 -1.95
CA ALA A 24 -13.39 13.43 -3.33
C ALA A 24 -14.42 14.55 -3.46
N LEU A 25 -15.58 14.46 -2.82
CA LEU A 25 -16.60 15.51 -2.82
C LEU A 25 -16.16 16.79 -2.09
N ALA A 26 -15.45 16.63 -0.96
CA ALA A 26 -15.02 17.75 -0.12
C ALA A 26 -13.83 18.52 -0.73
N PHE A 27 -13.00 17.85 -1.53
CA PHE A 27 -11.75 18.41 -2.06
C PHE A 27 -11.65 18.23 -3.58
N PRO A 28 -12.55 18.86 -4.37
CA PRO A 28 -12.55 18.71 -5.84
C PRO A 28 -11.25 19.19 -6.51
N GLN A 29 -10.49 20.05 -5.84
CA GLN A 29 -9.17 20.49 -6.30
C GLN A 29 -8.13 19.37 -6.37
N LEU A 30 -8.34 18.24 -5.67
CA LEU A 30 -7.44 17.09 -5.71
C LEU A 30 -7.73 16.13 -6.89
N HIS A 31 -8.85 16.30 -7.59
CA HIS A 31 -9.23 15.37 -8.68
C HIS A 31 -8.18 15.24 -9.77
N PRO A 32 -7.56 16.35 -10.28
CA PRO A 32 -6.51 16.22 -11.28
C PRO A 32 -5.31 15.44 -10.80
N ASP A 33 -4.85 15.70 -9.57
CA ASP A 33 -3.67 15.04 -8.98
C ASP A 33 -3.94 13.54 -8.72
N LEU A 34 -5.16 13.20 -8.26
CA LEU A 34 -5.58 11.81 -8.09
C LEU A 34 -5.63 11.07 -9.43
N ALA A 35 -6.16 11.71 -10.46
CA ALA A 35 -6.24 11.17 -11.80
C ALA A 35 -4.84 10.92 -12.40
N GLU A 36 -3.96 11.93 -12.34
CA GLU A 36 -2.58 11.84 -12.82
C GLU A 36 -1.82 10.72 -12.12
N THR A 37 -1.92 10.64 -10.79
CA THR A 37 -1.25 9.59 -10.01
C THR A 37 -1.79 8.21 -10.34
N ALA A 38 -3.10 8.05 -10.48
CA ALA A 38 -3.71 6.77 -10.83
C ALA A 38 -3.32 6.31 -12.25
N HIS A 39 -3.26 7.23 -13.22
CA HIS A 39 -2.74 6.94 -14.56
C HIS A 39 -1.28 6.50 -14.51
N HIS A 40 -0.44 7.17 -13.74
CA HIS A 40 0.95 6.81 -13.56
C HIS A 40 1.13 5.35 -13.08
N PHE A 41 0.29 4.88 -12.15
CA PHE A 41 0.31 3.49 -11.71
C PHE A 41 -0.02 2.51 -12.84
N LEU A 42 -0.99 2.84 -13.68
CA LEU A 42 -1.41 2.00 -14.79
C LEU A 42 -0.41 2.02 -15.95
N GLU A 43 0.21 3.17 -16.24
CA GLU A 43 1.24 3.32 -17.28
C GLU A 43 2.48 2.49 -16.99
N ILE A 44 2.98 2.52 -15.75
CA ILE A 44 4.11 1.68 -15.34
C ILE A 44 3.70 0.21 -15.38
N GLY A 45 2.52 -0.11 -14.91
CA GLY A 45 1.91 -1.43 -14.94
C GLY A 45 2.81 -2.55 -14.42
N LEU A 46 2.55 -3.79 -14.86
CA LEU A 46 3.39 -4.95 -14.54
C LEU A 46 4.64 -4.96 -15.44
N SER A 47 5.59 -4.13 -15.07
CA SER A 47 6.92 -4.03 -15.66
C SER A 47 8.00 -4.40 -14.63
N TRP A 48 9.26 -4.50 -15.02
CA TRP A 48 10.36 -4.66 -14.07
C TRP A 48 10.43 -3.51 -13.07
N GLN A 49 10.15 -2.29 -13.53
CA GLN A 49 10.07 -1.11 -12.68
C GLN A 49 8.91 -1.23 -11.70
N GLY A 50 7.69 -1.53 -12.16
CA GLY A 50 6.51 -1.70 -11.30
C GLY A 50 6.71 -2.83 -10.28
N ALA A 51 7.29 -3.95 -10.68
CA ALA A 51 7.60 -5.04 -9.77
C ALA A 51 8.61 -4.63 -8.69
N ALA A 52 9.66 -3.89 -9.05
CA ALA A 52 10.64 -3.37 -8.09
C ALA A 52 9.99 -2.37 -7.12
N LEU A 53 9.14 -1.45 -7.60
CA LEU A 53 8.42 -0.49 -6.77
C LEU A 53 7.48 -1.19 -5.78
N ALA A 54 6.78 -2.24 -6.20
CA ALA A 54 5.91 -3.02 -5.34
C ALA A 54 6.69 -3.81 -4.27
N LEU A 55 7.81 -4.45 -4.64
CA LEU A 55 8.69 -5.13 -3.68
C LEU A 55 9.26 -4.16 -2.63
N LEU A 56 9.73 -3.00 -3.07
CA LEU A 56 10.28 -1.96 -2.19
C LEU A 56 9.21 -1.42 -1.24
N ALA A 57 7.97 -1.22 -1.73
CA ALA A 57 6.86 -0.79 -0.88
C ALA A 57 6.59 -1.78 0.26
N GLY A 58 6.51 -3.07 -0.06
CA GLY A 58 6.32 -4.12 0.95
C GLY A 58 7.47 -4.17 1.97
N THR A 59 8.71 -3.99 1.50
CA THR A 59 9.89 -3.89 2.36
C THR A 59 9.81 -2.67 3.28
N ALA A 60 9.49 -1.49 2.74
CA ALA A 60 9.39 -0.23 3.49
C ALA A 60 8.31 -0.30 4.58
N ILE A 61 7.12 -0.81 4.26
CA ILE A 61 6.03 -0.99 5.24
C ILE A 61 6.43 -1.98 6.33
N THR A 62 7.06 -3.08 5.97
CA THR A 62 7.50 -4.07 6.96
C THR A 62 8.57 -3.49 7.87
N LEU A 63 9.51 -2.70 7.35
CA LEU A 63 10.50 -2.01 8.16
C LEU A 63 9.84 -0.99 9.10
N MET A 64 8.97 -0.14 8.58
CA MET A 64 8.23 0.86 9.37
C MET A 64 7.45 0.20 10.51
N THR A 65 6.67 -0.82 10.23
CA THR A 65 5.87 -1.51 11.25
C THR A 65 6.73 -2.19 12.32
N ARG A 66 7.89 -2.72 11.94
CA ARG A 66 8.85 -3.29 12.90
C ARG A 66 9.51 -2.21 13.76
N MET A 67 9.87 -1.06 13.19
CA MET A 67 10.39 0.06 13.94
C MET A 67 9.34 0.57 14.95
N GLN A 68 8.07 0.67 14.54
CA GLN A 68 6.98 1.05 15.43
C GLN A 68 6.76 0.02 16.56
N ALA A 69 6.79 -1.27 16.22
CA ALA A 69 6.62 -2.34 17.22
C ALA A 69 7.77 -2.43 18.22
N GLY A 70 8.99 -2.05 17.83
CA GLY A 70 10.16 -2.01 18.70
C GLY A 70 10.33 -0.71 19.48
N ALA A 71 9.55 0.32 19.19
CA ALA A 71 9.64 1.61 19.88
C ALA A 71 8.87 1.58 21.21
N GLU A 72 9.50 2.07 22.28
CA GLU A 72 8.90 2.10 23.62
C GLU A 72 8.01 3.33 23.83
N ASP A 73 8.32 4.44 23.15
CA ASP A 73 7.63 5.72 23.31
C ASP A 73 6.82 6.12 22.07
N ALA A 74 5.80 6.97 22.28
CA ALA A 74 4.93 7.46 21.22
C ALA A 74 5.65 8.35 20.18
N PRO A 75 6.54 9.27 20.55
CA PRO A 75 7.28 10.08 19.58
C PRO A 75 8.08 9.24 18.59
N THR A 76 8.79 8.20 19.06
CA THR A 76 9.55 7.29 18.17
C THR A 76 8.66 6.51 17.22
N ARG A 77 7.47 6.08 17.67
CA ARG A 77 6.46 5.45 16.80
C ARG A 77 5.98 6.39 15.71
N VAL A 78 5.69 7.63 16.07
CA VAL A 78 5.27 8.67 15.10
C VAL A 78 6.40 8.97 14.12
N ALA A 79 7.63 9.11 14.59
CA ALA A 79 8.78 9.34 13.71
C ALA A 79 8.96 8.20 12.69
N ALA A 80 8.83 6.95 13.12
CA ALA A 80 8.88 5.78 12.22
C ALA A 80 7.74 5.80 11.18
N ALA A 81 6.52 6.19 11.59
CA ALA A 81 5.39 6.33 10.67
C ALA A 81 5.62 7.42 9.62
N VAL A 82 6.10 8.59 10.05
CA VAL A 82 6.41 9.71 9.15
C VAL A 82 7.52 9.33 8.18
N ALA A 83 8.60 8.70 8.65
CA ALA A 83 9.68 8.23 7.79
C ALA A 83 9.17 7.22 6.74
N GLY A 84 8.33 6.26 7.14
CA GLY A 84 7.71 5.31 6.23
C GLY A 84 6.81 5.99 5.19
N ALA A 85 6.00 6.96 5.60
CA ALA A 85 5.14 7.73 4.70
C ALA A 85 5.94 8.54 3.67
N VAL A 86 7.05 9.17 4.10
CA VAL A 86 7.95 9.91 3.21
C VAL A 86 8.62 8.98 2.19
N VAL A 87 9.05 7.80 2.61
CA VAL A 87 9.66 6.82 1.70
C VAL A 87 8.63 6.30 0.68
N LEU A 88 7.42 5.98 1.13
CA LEU A 88 6.36 5.49 0.23
C LEU A 88 5.92 6.56 -0.76
N GLY A 89 5.57 7.74 -0.28
CA GLY A 89 5.07 8.83 -1.11
C GLY A 89 6.18 9.48 -1.95
N GLY A 90 7.33 9.79 -1.35
CA GLY A 90 8.46 10.41 -2.06
C GLY A 90 9.14 9.49 -3.06
N GLY A 91 9.07 8.17 -2.84
CA GLY A 91 9.59 7.17 -3.78
C GLY A 91 8.58 6.69 -4.82
N SER A 92 7.36 7.18 -4.79
CA SER A 92 6.23 6.69 -5.62
C SER A 92 6.13 5.16 -5.61
N LEU A 93 6.34 4.56 -4.43
CA LEU A 93 6.35 3.12 -4.28
C LEU A 93 4.93 2.56 -4.38
N PHE A 94 4.77 1.42 -5.06
CA PHE A 94 3.47 0.79 -5.28
C PHE A 94 2.98 0.06 -4.02
N HIS A 95 2.24 0.78 -3.19
CA HIS A 95 1.65 0.25 -1.96
C HIS A 95 0.18 -0.11 -2.17
N SER A 96 -0.15 -1.40 -2.10
CA SER A 96 -1.47 -1.93 -2.44
C SER A 96 -2.67 -1.22 -1.77
N VAL A 97 -2.55 -0.85 -0.51
CA VAL A 97 -3.66 -0.19 0.23
C VAL A 97 -3.73 1.29 -0.08
N LEU A 98 -2.60 2.02 0.03
CA LEU A 98 -2.57 3.48 -0.17
C LEU A 98 -2.97 3.84 -1.60
N ASP A 99 -2.39 3.16 -2.58
CA ASP A 99 -2.65 3.47 -3.98
C ASP A 99 -4.06 3.05 -4.41
N SER A 100 -4.63 2.00 -3.78
CA SER A 100 -6.05 1.68 -3.97
C SER A 100 -6.96 2.83 -3.51
N VAL A 101 -6.63 3.54 -2.43
CA VAL A 101 -7.37 4.73 -1.98
C VAL A 101 -7.27 5.84 -3.03
N ILE A 102 -6.09 6.07 -3.60
CA ILE A 102 -5.87 7.05 -4.67
C ILE A 102 -6.68 6.68 -5.92
N MET A 103 -6.59 5.43 -6.38
CA MET A 103 -7.34 4.94 -7.54
C MET A 103 -8.85 5.03 -7.33
N PHE A 104 -9.36 4.69 -6.16
CA PHE A 104 -10.78 4.86 -5.86
C PHE A 104 -11.18 6.34 -5.82
N GLY A 105 -10.32 7.22 -5.31
CA GLY A 105 -10.52 8.65 -5.39
C GLY A 105 -10.65 9.14 -6.84
N ALA A 106 -9.77 8.68 -7.72
CA ALA A 106 -9.80 8.98 -9.14
C ALA A 106 -11.08 8.44 -9.83
N ILE A 107 -11.44 7.18 -9.57
CA ILE A 107 -12.66 6.55 -10.12
C ILE A 107 -13.91 7.35 -9.70
N HIS A 108 -14.05 7.69 -8.42
CA HIS A 108 -15.23 8.38 -7.90
C HIS A 108 -15.29 9.86 -8.29
N SER A 109 -14.15 10.47 -8.60
CA SER A 109 -14.13 11.85 -9.14
C SER A 109 -14.66 11.93 -10.58
N GLY A 110 -14.71 10.81 -11.29
CA GLY A 110 -15.11 10.75 -12.70
C GLY A 110 -14.17 11.46 -13.66
N ALA A 111 -13.03 11.95 -13.16
CA ALA A 111 -12.08 12.76 -13.93
C ALA A 111 -11.08 11.91 -14.73
N ALA A 112 -10.84 10.68 -14.31
CA ALA A 112 -9.69 9.91 -14.77
C ALA A 112 -9.95 9.01 -15.98
N GLY A 113 -11.19 8.65 -16.29
CA GLY A 113 -11.46 7.58 -17.25
C GLY A 113 -10.88 6.22 -16.86
N ILE A 114 -10.66 6.01 -15.57
CA ILE A 114 -10.19 4.77 -14.95
C ILE A 114 -11.38 4.08 -14.28
N ASP A 115 -11.44 2.78 -14.37
CA ASP A 115 -12.52 1.99 -13.79
C ASP A 115 -12.03 0.94 -12.78
N TYR A 116 -12.97 0.17 -12.21
CA TYR A 116 -12.66 -0.89 -11.26
C TYR A 116 -11.93 -2.07 -11.88
N LEU A 117 -12.03 -2.29 -13.19
CA LEU A 117 -11.30 -3.37 -13.87
C LEU A 117 -9.83 -2.99 -14.01
N ASP A 118 -9.53 -1.72 -14.26
CA ASP A 118 -8.16 -1.19 -14.26
C ASP A 118 -7.52 -1.37 -12.90
N TRP A 119 -8.24 -0.99 -11.82
CA TRP A 119 -7.78 -1.23 -10.46
C TRP A 119 -7.57 -2.73 -10.17
N LEU A 120 -8.49 -3.59 -10.56
CA LEU A 120 -8.37 -5.03 -10.37
C LEU A 120 -7.19 -5.61 -11.14
N GLY A 121 -6.98 -5.16 -12.38
CA GLY A 121 -5.85 -5.51 -13.23
C GLY A 121 -4.50 -5.05 -12.69
N TRP A 122 -4.51 -4.02 -11.82
CA TRP A 122 -3.31 -3.52 -11.15
C TRP A 122 -3.08 -4.23 -9.80
N ILE A 123 -4.09 -4.33 -8.95
CA ILE A 123 -3.94 -4.78 -7.55
C ILE A 123 -3.55 -6.26 -7.44
N TRP A 124 -3.97 -7.13 -8.35
CA TRP A 124 -3.76 -8.57 -8.27
C TRP A 124 -2.27 -8.97 -8.25
N TRP A 125 -1.40 -8.19 -8.90
CA TRP A 125 0.04 -8.44 -8.91
C TRP A 125 0.79 -7.60 -7.86
N VAL A 126 0.28 -6.43 -7.51
CA VAL A 126 0.90 -5.56 -6.50
C VAL A 126 0.83 -6.20 -5.11
N ILE A 127 -0.30 -6.77 -4.72
CA ILE A 127 -0.44 -7.44 -3.42
C ILE A 127 0.60 -8.55 -3.22
N PRO A 128 0.74 -9.55 -4.09
CA PRO A 128 1.75 -10.59 -3.93
C PRO A 128 3.17 -10.04 -3.85
N LEU A 129 3.51 -9.02 -4.64
CA LEU A 129 4.84 -8.42 -4.60
C LEU A 129 5.08 -7.61 -3.32
N ASN A 130 4.09 -6.91 -2.79
CA ASN A 130 4.21 -6.27 -1.47
C ASN A 130 4.45 -7.31 -0.37
N ILE A 131 3.71 -8.42 -0.38
CA ILE A 131 3.89 -9.53 0.58
C ILE A 131 5.30 -10.10 0.44
N LEU A 132 5.75 -10.37 -0.77
CA LEU A 132 7.07 -10.91 -1.04
C LEU A 132 8.18 -9.96 -0.56
N GLY A 133 8.06 -8.66 -0.83
CA GLY A 133 9.00 -7.64 -0.36
C GLY A 133 9.11 -7.63 1.17
N GLY A 134 7.97 -7.70 1.87
CA GLY A 134 7.93 -7.81 3.33
C GLY A 134 8.57 -9.10 3.85
N LEU A 135 8.32 -10.23 3.20
CA LEU A 135 8.91 -11.51 3.57
C LEU A 135 10.43 -11.54 3.34
N LEU A 136 10.93 -10.98 2.26
CA LEU A 136 12.37 -10.90 1.99
C LEU A 136 13.11 -10.17 3.11
N LEU A 137 12.58 -9.05 3.60
CA LEU A 137 13.16 -8.32 4.72
C LEU A 137 13.13 -9.11 6.03
N THR A 138 12.09 -9.91 6.26
CA THR A 138 11.92 -10.61 7.53
C THR A 138 12.65 -11.95 7.56
N THR A 139 12.68 -12.65 6.43
CA THR A 139 13.19 -14.02 6.32
C THR A 139 14.66 -14.03 5.91
N GLY A 140 15.08 -13.10 5.03
CA GLY A 140 16.46 -13.03 4.54
C GLY A 140 17.52 -13.05 5.66
N PRO A 141 17.45 -12.12 6.64
CA PRO A 141 18.44 -12.11 7.75
C PRO A 141 18.41 -13.37 8.62
N ARG A 142 17.27 -14.03 8.75
CA ARG A 142 17.14 -15.27 9.53
C ARG A 142 17.81 -16.45 8.83
N VAL A 143 17.62 -16.54 7.52
CA VAL A 143 18.25 -17.59 6.71
C VAL A 143 19.77 -17.42 6.74
N LEU A 144 20.28 -16.19 6.54
CA LEU A 144 21.72 -15.91 6.60
C LEU A 144 22.33 -16.34 7.94
N ARG A 145 21.72 -15.94 9.06
CA ARG A 145 22.19 -16.35 10.40
C ARG A 145 22.15 -17.87 10.63
N SER A 146 21.18 -18.57 10.04
CA SER A 146 21.10 -20.02 10.18
C SER A 146 22.14 -20.77 9.36
N VAL A 147 22.64 -20.17 8.29
CA VAL A 147 23.75 -20.71 7.49
C VAL A 147 25.07 -20.48 8.23
N GLU A 148 25.33 -19.26 8.73
CA GLU A 148 26.53 -18.92 9.50
C GLU A 148 26.68 -19.77 10.80
N ALA A 149 25.58 -20.18 11.40
CA ALA A 149 25.62 -21.02 12.62
C ALA A 149 25.89 -22.49 12.34
N ARG A 150 26.02 -22.93 11.08
CA ARG A 150 26.30 -24.32 10.69
C ARG A 150 27.75 -24.54 10.25
N ASP A 151 28.47 -23.45 9.99
CA ASP A 151 29.92 -23.43 9.70
C ASP A 151 30.73 -23.23 11.00
#